data_70cab6cbfc74624108b678938d0daa59
#
_entry.id   70cab6cbfc74624108b678938d0daa59
#
_cell.length_a   1.000
_cell.length_b   1.000
_cell.length_c   1.000
_cell.angle_alpha   90.00
_cell.angle_beta   90.00
_cell.angle_gamma   90.00
#
_symmetry.space_group_name_H-M   'P 1'
#
loop_
_entity.id
_entity.type
_entity.pdbx_description
1 polymer ?
#
loop_
_entity_poly.entity_id
_entity_poly.type
_entity_poly.pdbx_seq_one_letter_code
_entity_poly.pdbx_strand_id
1 'polypeptide(L)'
;MNIAEVSKKFGLTADTLRYYERIGLLPAVARNKSGNRNYSSIDCERIEFIKCMREAGLSIEVLTRYMHLFLEGDSTLKEREELLIAERDRLESRLQHMQETLSRLNHKIELYE
;
A
#
# COMPACT_ATOMS: atom_id res chain seq x y z
N MET A 1 0.52 -19.68 -0.02
CA MET A 1 1.99 -19.40 -0.07
C MET A 1 2.50 -19.18 1.35
N ASN A 2 3.72 -19.60 1.62
CA ASN A 2 4.36 -19.31 2.91
C ASN A 2 4.96 -17.90 2.90
N ILE A 3 5.41 -17.42 4.07
CA ILE A 3 5.93 -16.06 4.21
C ILE A 3 7.19 -15.81 3.37
N ALA A 4 8.04 -16.81 3.20
CA ALA A 4 9.26 -16.67 2.39
C ALA A 4 8.92 -16.48 0.92
N GLU A 5 7.95 -17.20 0.41
CA GLU A 5 7.47 -17.09 -0.96
C GLU A 5 6.84 -15.71 -1.22
N VAL A 6 6.01 -15.24 -0.29
CA VAL A 6 5.36 -13.93 -0.38
C VAL A 6 6.39 -12.80 -0.30
N SER A 7 7.34 -12.92 0.62
CA SER A 7 8.44 -11.99 0.76
C SER A 7 9.21 -11.82 -0.56
N LYS A 8 9.54 -12.94 -1.18
CA LYS A 8 10.26 -12.94 -2.47
C LYS A 8 9.40 -12.34 -3.59
N LYS A 9 8.13 -12.73 -3.65
CA LYS A 9 7.22 -12.29 -4.72
C LYS A 9 7.02 -10.78 -4.72
N PHE A 10 6.83 -10.18 -3.55
CA PHE A 10 6.50 -8.75 -3.42
C PHE A 10 7.68 -7.87 -3.03
N GLY A 11 8.84 -8.44 -2.78
CA GLY A 11 10.01 -7.66 -2.38
C GLY A 11 9.88 -7.01 -1.02
N LEU A 12 9.10 -7.62 -0.12
CA LEU A 12 8.92 -7.15 1.26
C LEU A 12 9.58 -8.16 2.21
N THR A 13 10.20 -7.66 3.28
CA THR A 13 10.82 -8.57 4.26
C THR A 13 9.74 -9.32 5.05
N ALA A 14 10.10 -10.49 5.56
CA ALA A 14 9.21 -11.24 6.44
C ALA A 14 8.81 -10.42 7.66
N ASP A 15 9.74 -9.65 8.22
CA ASP A 15 9.47 -8.77 9.37
C ASP A 15 8.45 -7.69 9.03
N THR A 16 8.52 -7.11 7.83
CA THR A 16 7.54 -6.13 7.36
C THR A 16 6.15 -6.76 7.25
N LEU A 17 6.07 -7.96 6.69
CA LEU A 17 4.79 -8.68 6.56
C LEU A 17 4.18 -8.98 7.93
N ARG A 18 4.99 -9.42 8.89
CA ARG A 18 4.53 -9.66 10.26
C ARG A 18 4.08 -8.38 10.94
N TYR A 19 4.80 -7.29 10.71
CA TYR A 19 4.47 -5.98 11.24
C TYR A 19 3.12 -5.49 10.71
N TYR A 20 2.88 -5.63 9.40
CA TYR A 20 1.61 -5.22 8.78
C TYR A 20 0.43 -5.97 9.38
N GLU A 21 0.59 -7.25 9.65
CA GLU A 21 -0.46 -8.04 10.30
C GLU A 21 -0.66 -7.60 11.74
N ARG A 22 0.42 -7.34 12.47
CA ARG A 22 0.37 -6.93 13.87
C ARG A 22 -0.38 -5.62 14.09
N ILE A 23 -0.17 -4.64 13.20
CA ILE A 23 -0.83 -3.33 13.32
C ILE A 23 -2.22 -3.29 12.68
N GLY A 24 -2.66 -4.37 12.06
CA GLY A 24 -3.97 -4.44 11.41
C GLY A 24 -4.04 -3.83 10.04
N LEU A 25 -2.91 -3.50 9.42
CA LEU A 25 -2.87 -3.07 8.02
C LEU A 25 -3.21 -4.23 7.11
N LEU A 26 -2.72 -5.41 7.44
CA LEU A 26 -3.07 -6.65 6.78
C LEU A 26 -3.94 -7.47 7.75
N PRO A 27 -5.16 -7.90 7.34
CA PRO A 27 -5.96 -8.76 8.19
C PRO A 27 -5.23 -10.05 8.53
N ALA A 28 -5.58 -10.65 9.65
CA ALA A 28 -4.93 -11.86 10.14
C ALA A 28 -4.87 -12.94 9.05
N VAL A 29 -3.68 -13.47 8.85
CA VAL A 29 -3.42 -14.52 7.87
C VAL A 29 -3.66 -15.87 8.51
N ALA A 30 -4.37 -16.75 7.80
CA ALA A 30 -4.63 -18.11 8.27
C ALA A 30 -3.32 -18.88 8.44
N ARG A 31 -3.30 -19.79 9.41
CA ARG A 31 -2.12 -20.62 9.67
C ARG A 31 -2.41 -22.07 9.27
N ASN A 32 -1.38 -22.76 8.80
CA ASN A 32 -1.48 -24.17 8.48
C ASN A 32 -1.39 -25.02 9.75
N LYS A 33 -1.44 -26.34 9.60
CA LYS A 33 -1.39 -27.28 10.73
C LYS A 33 -0.12 -27.17 11.57
N SER A 34 0.97 -26.73 10.94
CA SER A 34 2.26 -26.55 11.62
C SER A 34 2.38 -25.19 12.33
N GLY A 35 1.34 -24.37 12.29
CA GLY A 35 1.33 -23.05 12.92
C GLY A 35 1.98 -21.96 12.08
N ASN A 36 2.37 -22.23 10.85
CA ASN A 36 2.98 -21.26 9.94
C ASN A 36 1.91 -20.51 9.15
N ARG A 37 2.19 -19.25 8.81
CA ARG A 37 1.30 -18.44 7.98
C ARG A 37 1.13 -19.06 6.59
N ASN A 38 -0.11 -19.11 6.14
CA ASN A 38 -0.47 -19.58 4.82
C ASN A 38 -1.24 -18.48 4.10
N TYR A 39 -0.56 -17.73 3.25
CA TYR A 39 -1.14 -16.56 2.56
C TYR A 39 -2.03 -17.03 1.41
N SER A 40 -3.29 -16.59 1.44
CA SER A 40 -4.27 -16.86 0.38
C SER A 40 -4.07 -15.89 -0.79
N SER A 41 -4.80 -16.14 -1.90
CA SER A 41 -4.81 -15.23 -3.03
C SER A 41 -5.34 -13.84 -2.63
N ILE A 42 -6.34 -13.80 -1.74
CA ILE A 42 -6.89 -12.54 -1.23
C ILE A 42 -5.84 -11.80 -0.41
N ASP A 43 -5.09 -12.50 0.43
CA ASP A 43 -3.99 -11.90 1.18
C ASP A 43 -2.96 -11.29 0.24
N CYS A 44 -2.62 -11.98 -0.83
CA CYS A 44 -1.66 -11.50 -1.82
C CYS A 44 -2.16 -10.27 -2.56
N GLU A 45 -3.44 -10.22 -2.90
CA GLU A 45 -4.06 -9.04 -3.52
C GLU A 45 -3.97 -7.83 -2.58
N ARG A 46 -4.22 -8.03 -1.30
CA ARG A 46 -4.12 -6.97 -0.29
C ARG A 46 -2.69 -6.48 -0.13
N ILE A 47 -1.73 -7.39 -0.13
CA ILE A 47 -0.31 -7.05 -0.04
C ILE A 47 0.13 -6.25 -1.26
N GLU A 48 -0.30 -6.65 -2.45
CA GLU A 48 0.00 -5.92 -3.68
C GLU A 48 -0.56 -4.50 -3.64
N PHE A 49 -1.79 -4.34 -3.19
CA PHE A 49 -2.41 -3.02 -3.03
C PHE A 49 -1.62 -2.16 -2.05
N ILE A 50 -1.29 -2.69 -0.88
CA ILE A 50 -0.52 -1.98 0.14
C ILE A 50 0.83 -1.53 -0.42
N LYS A 51 1.52 -2.44 -1.08
CA LYS A 51 2.83 -2.13 -1.69
C LYS A 51 2.71 -0.99 -2.70
N CYS A 52 1.75 -1.08 -3.60
CA CYS A 52 1.51 -0.06 -4.62
C CYS A 52 1.23 1.30 -4.01
N MET A 53 0.34 1.35 -3.01
CA MET A 53 -0.03 2.60 -2.36
C MET A 53 1.13 3.18 -1.55
N ARG A 54 1.92 2.33 -0.90
CA ARG A 54 3.11 2.78 -0.16
C ARG A 54 4.16 3.37 -1.10
N GLU A 55 4.37 2.76 -2.24
CA GLU A 55 5.29 3.29 -3.27
C GLU A 55 4.83 4.65 -3.79
N ALA A 56 3.52 4.84 -3.90
CA ALA A 56 2.95 6.13 -4.30
C ALA A 56 2.98 7.17 -3.18
N GLY A 57 3.37 6.79 -1.97
CA GLY A 57 3.55 7.71 -0.85
C GLY A 57 2.41 7.79 0.15
N LEU A 58 1.41 6.92 0.07
CA LEU A 58 0.37 6.88 1.10
C LEU A 58 0.97 6.36 2.39
N SER A 59 0.55 6.94 3.52
CA SER A 59 1.11 6.58 4.82
C SER A 59 0.56 5.24 5.32
N ILE A 60 1.32 4.60 6.20
CA ILE A 60 0.88 3.38 6.88
C ILE A 60 -0.39 3.66 7.69
N GLU A 61 -0.46 4.82 8.33
CA GLU A 61 -1.60 5.23 9.17
C GLU A 61 -2.88 5.32 8.35
N VAL A 62 -2.83 5.94 7.18
CA VAL A 62 -3.98 6.07 6.28
C VAL A 62 -4.44 4.71 5.78
N LEU A 63 -3.51 3.87 5.34
CA LEU A 63 -3.82 2.54 4.83
C LEU A 63 -4.39 1.64 5.92
N THR A 64 -3.86 1.73 7.14
CA THR A 64 -4.36 0.98 8.29
C THR A 64 -5.79 1.42 8.64
N ARG A 65 -6.05 2.74 8.63
CA ARG A 65 -7.39 3.27 8.86
C ARG A 65 -8.37 2.75 7.81
N TYR A 66 -7.97 2.79 6.54
CA TYR A 66 -8.81 2.27 5.44
C TYR A 66 -9.15 0.80 5.67
N MET A 67 -8.17 -0.01 6.03
CA MET A 67 -8.38 -1.44 6.26
C MET A 67 -9.32 -1.69 7.45
N HIS A 68 -9.16 -0.93 8.55
CA HIS A 68 -10.06 -1.04 9.71
C HIS A 68 -11.50 -0.70 9.33
N LEU A 69 -11.68 0.37 8.55
CA LEU A 69 -13.03 0.76 8.07
C LEU A 69 -13.61 -0.31 7.16
N PHE A 70 -12.79 -0.88 6.28
CA PHE A 70 -13.21 -1.95 5.38
C PHE A 70 -13.75 -3.15 6.16
N LEU A 71 -13.06 -3.55 7.23
CA LEU A 71 -13.45 -4.69 8.06
C LEU A 71 -14.71 -4.42 8.90
N GLU A 72 -15.04 -3.15 9.15
CA GLU A 72 -16.29 -2.78 9.83
C GLU A 72 -17.52 -2.97 8.95
N GLY A 73 -17.34 -3.09 7.63
CA GLY A 73 -18.39 -3.41 6.69
C GLY A 73 -19.04 -2.20 6.01
N ASP A 74 -20.23 -2.41 5.47
CA ASP A 74 -20.88 -1.46 4.57
C ASP A 74 -21.26 -0.13 5.19
N SER A 75 -21.38 -0.06 6.53
CA SER A 75 -21.66 1.20 7.22
C SER A 75 -20.56 2.25 7.02
N THR A 76 -19.38 1.84 6.56
CA THR A 76 -18.22 2.72 6.37
C THR A 76 -17.94 3.08 4.90
N LEU A 77 -18.81 2.72 3.97
CA LEU A 77 -18.60 2.95 2.53
C LEU A 77 -18.32 4.41 2.22
N LYS A 78 -19.11 5.32 2.76
CA LYS A 78 -18.91 6.75 2.53
C LYS A 78 -17.59 7.25 3.10
N GLU A 79 -17.28 6.85 4.31
CA GLU A 79 -16.03 7.23 4.98
C GLU A 79 -14.79 6.74 4.21
N ARG A 80 -14.87 5.49 3.72
CA ARG A 80 -13.80 4.91 2.91
C ARG A 80 -13.61 5.68 1.61
N GLU A 81 -14.69 6.03 0.93
CA GLU A 81 -14.63 6.80 -0.31
C GLU A 81 -14.01 8.17 -0.07
N GLU A 82 -14.44 8.89 0.96
CA GLU A 82 -13.91 10.20 1.30
C GLU A 82 -12.41 10.15 1.60
N LEU A 83 -11.98 9.11 2.31
CA LEU A 83 -10.57 8.90 2.63
C LEU A 83 -9.73 8.68 1.37
N LEU A 84 -10.22 7.86 0.45
CA LEU A 84 -9.53 7.59 -0.81
C LEU A 84 -9.50 8.81 -1.73
N ILE A 85 -10.58 9.60 -1.76
CA ILE A 85 -10.63 10.84 -2.53
C ILE A 85 -9.58 11.83 -2.03
N ALA A 86 -9.47 11.99 -0.71
CA ALA A 86 -8.47 12.89 -0.13
C ALA A 86 -7.05 12.46 -0.50
N GLU A 87 -6.77 11.16 -0.47
CA GLU A 87 -5.46 10.64 -0.84
C GLU A 87 -5.18 10.79 -2.34
N ARG A 88 -6.20 10.58 -3.19
CA ARG A 88 -6.09 10.81 -4.62
C ARG A 88 -5.72 12.26 -4.90
N ASP A 89 -6.38 13.19 -4.25
CA ASP A 89 -6.15 14.63 -4.47
C ASP A 89 -4.72 15.01 -4.06
N ARG A 90 -4.21 14.45 -2.97
CA ARG A 90 -2.82 14.66 -2.56
C ARG A 90 -1.84 14.07 -3.58
N LEU A 91 -2.14 12.90 -4.10
CA LEU A 91 -1.31 12.24 -5.12
C LEU A 91 -1.29 13.06 -6.41
N GLU A 92 -2.44 13.57 -6.85
CA GLU A 92 -2.53 14.44 -8.03
C GLU A 92 -1.67 15.69 -7.87
N SER A 93 -1.71 16.32 -6.70
CA SER A 93 -0.88 17.49 -6.41
C SER A 93 0.60 17.18 -6.48
N ARG A 94 1.01 16.03 -5.92
CA ARG A 94 2.41 15.60 -5.98
C ARG A 94 2.84 15.29 -7.41
N LEU A 95 1.97 14.64 -8.17
CA LEU A 95 2.23 14.32 -9.57
C LEU A 95 2.45 15.59 -10.38
N GLN A 96 1.60 16.59 -10.20
CA GLN A 96 1.73 17.88 -10.88
C GLN A 96 3.05 18.56 -10.52
N HIS A 97 3.42 18.56 -9.25
CA HIS A 97 4.69 19.15 -8.79
C HIS A 97 5.88 18.41 -9.40
N MET A 98 5.82 17.08 -9.48
CA MET A 98 6.87 16.28 -10.09
C MET A 98 7.00 16.55 -11.59
N GLN A 99 5.89 16.77 -12.28
CA GLN A 99 5.89 17.14 -13.70
C GLN A 99 6.56 18.49 -13.93
N GLU A 100 6.28 19.46 -13.05
CA GLU A 100 6.93 20.77 -13.09
C GLU A 100 8.44 20.65 -12.87
N THR A 101 8.85 19.82 -11.92
CA THR A 101 10.26 19.57 -11.64
C THR A 101 10.93 18.91 -12.84
N LEU A 102 10.26 17.95 -13.46
CA LEU A 102 10.76 17.29 -14.66
C LEU A 102 10.98 18.29 -15.81
N SER A 103 10.03 19.21 -16.01
CA SER A 103 10.16 20.27 -17.01
C SER A 103 11.37 21.17 -16.74
N ARG A 104 11.62 21.50 -15.48
CA ARG A 104 12.79 22.29 -15.09
C ARG A 104 14.09 21.56 -15.36
N LEU A 105 14.13 20.25 -15.10
CA LEU A 105 15.31 19.43 -15.39
C LEU A 105 15.57 19.37 -16.89
N ASN A 106 14.54 19.15 -17.70
CA ASN A 106 14.66 19.10 -19.14
C ASN A 106 15.18 20.42 -19.70
N HIS A 107 14.67 21.53 -19.19
CA HIS A 107 15.13 22.86 -19.60
C HIS A 107 16.60 23.06 -19.24
N LYS A 108 17.01 22.63 -18.05
CA LYS A 108 18.41 22.73 -17.62
C LYS A 108 19.32 21.91 -18.51
N ILE A 109 18.89 20.69 -18.90
CA ILE A 109 19.65 19.82 -19.79
C ILE A 109 19.84 20.47 -21.16
N GLU A 110 18.81 21.15 -21.68
CA GLU A 110 18.88 21.85 -22.96
C GLU A 110 20.01 22.87 -23.02
N LEU A 111 20.38 23.46 -21.87
CA LEU A 111 21.46 24.43 -21.82
C LEU A 111 22.83 23.82 -22.10
N TYR A 112 22.97 22.50 -22.05
CA TYR A 112 24.22 21.78 -22.30
C TYR A 112 24.31 21.17 -23.71
N GLU A 113 23.28 21.35 -24.51
CA GLU A 113 23.23 20.80 -25.89
C GLU A 113 23.80 21.79 -26.96
#